data_5e11436848f088fcd71f4f8f4eeb446b
#
_entry.id   5e11436848f088fcd71f4f8f4eeb446b
#
_cell.length_a   1.000
_cell.length_b   1.000
_cell.length_c   1.000
_cell.angle_alpha   90.00
_cell.angle_beta   90.00
_cell.angle_gamma   90.00
#
_symmetry.space_group_name_H-M   'P 1'
#
loop_
_entity.id
_entity.type
_entity.pdbx_description
1 polymer ?
#
loop_
_entity_poly.entity_id
_entity_poly.type
_entity_poly.pdbx_seq_one_letter_code
_entity_poly.pdbx_strand_id
1 'polypeptide(L)'
;SDKSSNLTKYKIPNNVQIESNAQLRFFASGRNVQNGNDLHTNFKIHQTKGNEWVILTAPDGLTVIDSVFVKPCLTNQSRGRYTDGAEEWGVFTNPSPMAANNNAFERYANKPNFSTAPGFYPSSVSVTLSTTEQNAEIYYTTDGSYPNIGSNLYTNPIEISATTVVKATTVSANAQILNSFMEYGTFFINETFTMPVLSVSGDEIDELLSGDEIKPLGTFEYYKQNGELADKARGEFNEHGNDSW
;
A
#
# COMPACT_ATOMS: atom_id res chain seq x y z
N SER A 1 19.44 9.81 5.71
CA SER A 1 19.29 9.92 4.25
C SER A 1 18.22 8.96 3.73
N ASP A 2 17.64 9.25 2.57
CA ASP A 2 16.70 8.40 1.83
C ASP A 2 17.35 7.68 0.62
N LYS A 3 18.65 7.92 0.38
CA LYS A 3 19.39 7.38 -0.78
C LYS A 3 20.79 6.93 -0.39
N SER A 4 21.17 5.75 -0.81
CA SER A 4 22.53 5.20 -0.62
C SER A 4 23.60 5.98 -1.39
N SER A 5 23.22 6.66 -2.47
CA SER A 5 24.14 7.51 -3.26
C SER A 5 24.43 8.88 -2.64
N ASN A 6 23.75 9.26 -1.56
CA ASN A 6 23.97 10.55 -0.86
C ASN A 6 23.69 10.37 0.64
N LEU A 7 24.68 9.91 1.38
CA LEU A 7 24.60 9.60 2.80
C LEU A 7 24.45 10.84 3.70
N THR A 8 24.83 12.02 3.22
CA THR A 8 24.83 13.29 3.96
C THR A 8 23.67 14.21 3.60
N LYS A 9 22.61 13.69 2.98
CA LYS A 9 21.49 14.50 2.45
C LYS A 9 20.78 15.36 3.52
N TYR A 10 20.62 14.84 4.74
CA TYR A 10 20.07 15.58 5.87
C TYR A 10 21.03 15.48 7.06
N LYS A 11 21.38 16.62 7.64
CA LYS A 11 22.21 16.68 8.85
C LYS A 11 21.31 16.90 10.06
N ILE A 12 21.40 15.99 11.03
CA ILE A 12 20.75 16.17 12.34
C ILE A 12 21.38 17.39 13.01
N PRO A 13 20.59 18.35 13.54
CA PRO A 13 21.15 19.53 14.22
C PRO A 13 22.01 19.15 15.43
N ASN A 14 23.07 19.93 15.68
CA ASN A 14 24.03 19.61 16.74
C ASN A 14 23.45 19.72 18.18
N ASN A 15 22.31 20.41 18.35
CA ASN A 15 21.61 20.54 19.61
C ASN A 15 20.63 19.38 19.91
N VAL A 16 20.53 18.40 19.00
CA VAL A 16 19.67 17.24 19.18
C VAL A 16 20.42 16.19 19.99
N GLN A 17 19.81 15.75 21.07
CA GLN A 17 20.32 14.69 21.94
C GLN A 17 19.22 13.63 22.10
N ILE A 18 19.63 12.39 22.29
CA ILE A 18 18.75 11.28 22.63
C ILE A 18 19.25 10.66 23.93
N GLU A 19 18.39 10.59 24.91
CA GLU A 19 18.68 9.95 26.19
C GLU A 19 18.71 8.43 26.05
N SER A 20 19.33 7.76 27.02
CA SER A 20 19.36 6.30 27.04
C SER A 20 17.94 5.71 27.04
N ASN A 21 17.68 4.74 26.17
CA ASN A 21 16.38 4.13 25.95
C ASN A 21 15.25 5.09 25.50
N ALA A 22 15.61 6.33 25.13
CA ALA A 22 14.65 7.27 24.58
C ALA A 22 14.49 7.09 23.06
N GLN A 23 13.43 7.69 22.54
CA GLN A 23 13.12 7.67 21.11
C GLN A 23 13.14 9.10 20.56
N LEU A 24 13.52 9.24 19.30
CA LEU A 24 13.57 10.50 18.59
C LEU A 24 12.78 10.39 17.29
N ARG A 25 11.86 11.33 17.08
CA ARG A 25 10.97 11.30 15.92
C ARG A 25 11.46 12.18 14.79
N PHE A 26 11.47 11.62 13.58
CA PHE A 26 11.75 12.35 12.34
C PHE A 26 10.53 12.31 11.42
N PHE A 27 10.19 13.44 10.84
CA PHE A 27 9.18 13.56 9.79
C PHE A 27 9.86 13.69 8.43
N ALA A 28 9.69 12.72 7.57
CA ALA A 28 10.16 12.76 6.18
C ALA A 28 9.26 13.68 5.33
N SER A 29 9.20 14.96 5.68
CA SER A 29 8.24 15.93 5.13
C SER A 29 8.79 16.79 3.99
N GLY A 30 10.11 16.79 3.76
CA GLY A 30 10.80 17.68 2.82
C GLY A 30 10.93 19.14 3.27
N ARG A 31 10.50 19.48 4.48
CA ARG A 31 10.44 20.88 4.97
C ARG A 31 11.78 21.42 5.44
N ASN A 32 12.72 20.55 5.86
CA ASN A 32 14.04 20.92 6.37
C ASN A 32 13.99 21.93 7.54
N VAL A 33 13.14 21.69 8.52
CA VAL A 33 12.97 22.53 9.69
C VAL A 33 12.97 21.71 10.97
N GLN A 34 13.38 22.36 12.08
CA GLN A 34 13.19 21.85 13.44
C GLN A 34 12.11 22.69 14.11
N ASN A 35 11.12 22.05 14.72
CA ASN A 35 10.08 22.70 15.49
C ASN A 35 9.99 22.02 16.86
N GLY A 36 10.64 22.61 17.86
CA GLY A 36 10.83 21.94 19.13
C GLY A 36 11.60 20.63 18.99
N ASN A 37 10.99 19.53 19.43
CA ASN A 37 11.53 18.18 19.31
C ASN A 37 11.19 17.50 17.98
N ASP A 38 10.38 18.12 17.13
CA ASP A 38 9.99 17.57 15.84
C ASP A 38 11.05 17.93 14.78
N LEU A 39 11.67 16.90 14.22
CA LEU A 39 12.71 17.01 13.22
C LEU A 39 12.13 16.70 11.83
N HIS A 40 12.05 17.71 10.98
CA HIS A 40 11.56 17.58 9.61
C HIS A 40 12.74 17.49 8.64
N THR A 41 12.87 16.35 7.97
CA THR A 41 13.95 16.15 6.99
C THR A 41 13.75 17.03 5.74
N ASN A 42 14.80 17.16 4.95
CA ASN A 42 14.77 17.84 3.63
C ASN A 42 14.37 16.89 2.49
N PHE A 43 13.89 15.69 2.81
CA PHE A 43 13.41 14.70 1.86
C PHE A 43 12.07 14.13 2.30
N LYS A 44 11.37 13.49 1.36
CA LYS A 44 10.16 12.70 1.58
C LYS A 44 10.48 11.24 1.30
N ILE A 45 9.72 10.33 1.89
CA ILE A 45 9.78 8.89 1.64
C ILE A 45 8.50 8.47 0.92
N HIS A 46 8.66 7.68 -0.14
CA HIS A 46 7.55 7.13 -0.91
C HIS A 46 7.59 5.61 -0.86
N GLN A 47 6.59 4.99 -0.29
CA GLN A 47 6.54 3.54 -0.07
C GLN A 47 6.51 2.71 -1.37
N THR A 48 6.06 3.30 -2.48
CA THR A 48 5.79 2.58 -3.73
C THR A 48 6.88 2.72 -4.79
N LYS A 49 7.89 3.55 -4.58
CA LYS A 49 8.96 3.75 -5.58
C LYS A 49 9.94 2.58 -5.73
N GLY A 50 10.01 1.67 -4.74
CA GLY A 50 10.84 0.48 -4.81
C GLY A 50 12.36 0.71 -4.79
N ASN A 51 12.82 1.91 -4.46
CA ASN A 51 14.25 2.26 -4.41
C ASN A 51 14.63 3.22 -3.27
N GLU A 52 13.79 3.35 -2.28
CA GLU A 52 14.00 4.26 -1.16
C GLU A 52 14.49 3.55 0.10
N TRP A 53 15.29 4.26 0.86
CA TRP A 53 15.91 3.79 2.09
C TRP A 53 15.65 4.77 3.24
N VAL A 54 15.81 4.29 4.46
CA VAL A 54 16.08 5.12 5.64
C VAL A 54 17.47 4.75 6.11
N ILE A 55 18.41 5.71 6.09
CA ILE A 55 19.82 5.47 6.39
C ILE A 55 20.24 6.45 7.48
N LEU A 56 20.80 5.91 8.57
CA LEU A 56 21.50 6.65 9.61
C LEU A 56 23.00 6.56 9.36
N THR A 57 23.65 7.71 9.22
CA THR A 57 25.09 7.81 8.94
C THR A 57 25.79 8.49 10.12
N ALA A 58 26.98 8.02 10.44
CA ALA A 58 27.84 8.62 11.46
C ALA A 58 28.25 10.07 11.11
N PRO A 59 28.78 10.85 12.06
CA PRO A 59 29.21 12.25 11.81
C PRO A 59 30.31 12.41 10.75
N ASP A 60 31.06 11.32 10.45
CA ASP A 60 32.05 11.32 9.38
C ASP A 60 31.45 11.43 7.98
N GLY A 61 30.13 11.23 7.85
CA GLY A 61 29.40 11.26 6.58
C GLY A 61 29.65 10.04 5.67
N LEU A 62 30.34 9.02 6.14
CA LEU A 62 30.77 7.84 5.37
C LEU A 62 30.27 6.53 6.00
N THR A 63 30.36 6.41 7.32
CA THR A 63 30.01 5.18 8.04
C THR A 63 28.50 5.07 8.22
N VAL A 64 27.89 4.04 7.63
CA VAL A 64 26.48 3.74 7.86
C VAL A 64 26.33 3.03 9.21
N ILE A 65 25.57 3.62 10.12
CA ILE A 65 25.26 3.05 11.44
C ILE A 65 24.12 2.06 11.32
N ASP A 66 23.06 2.42 10.60
CA ASP A 66 21.89 1.58 10.37
C ASP A 66 21.19 1.96 9.06
N SER A 67 20.53 0.99 8.43
CA SER A 67 19.78 1.24 7.22
C SER A 67 18.63 0.25 7.06
N VAL A 68 17.54 0.71 6.48
CA VAL A 68 16.42 -0.15 6.10
C VAL A 68 15.87 0.25 4.74
N PHE A 69 15.56 -0.75 3.93
CA PHE A 69 14.86 -0.55 2.67
C PHE A 69 13.37 -0.31 2.93
N VAL A 70 12.82 0.74 2.33
CA VAL A 70 11.41 1.11 2.50
C VAL A 70 10.54 0.11 1.74
N LYS A 71 9.68 -0.59 2.46
CA LYS A 71 8.67 -1.50 1.90
C LYS A 71 7.27 -0.94 2.16
N PRO A 72 6.30 -1.15 1.28
CA PRO A 72 4.95 -0.65 1.47
C PRO A 72 4.26 -1.24 2.70
N CYS A 73 3.39 -0.44 3.30
CA CYS A 73 2.42 -0.84 4.32
C CYS A 73 1.02 -0.47 3.88
N LEU A 74 0.02 -1.15 4.42
CA LEU A 74 -1.37 -0.71 4.32
C LEU A 74 -1.59 0.56 5.15
N THR A 75 -2.67 1.27 4.86
CA THR A 75 -3.08 2.48 5.60
C THR A 75 -3.19 2.18 7.10
N ASN A 76 -2.75 3.12 7.93
CA ASN A 76 -2.72 3.00 9.39
C ASN A 76 -1.85 1.86 9.95
N GLN A 77 -0.95 1.31 9.15
CA GLN A 77 0.02 0.32 9.59
C GLN A 77 1.44 0.88 9.49
N SER A 78 2.38 0.26 10.18
CA SER A 78 3.79 0.65 10.15
C SER A 78 4.72 -0.55 10.03
N ARG A 79 5.97 -0.29 9.65
CA ARG A 79 7.06 -1.26 9.71
C ARG A 79 8.08 -0.79 10.74
N GLY A 80 8.59 -1.74 11.49
CA GLY A 80 9.58 -1.49 12.53
C GLY A 80 10.32 -2.77 12.88
N ARG A 81 11.34 -2.65 13.71
CA ARG A 81 12.00 -3.81 14.30
C ARG A 81 11.01 -4.53 15.23
N TYR A 82 11.07 -5.85 15.32
CA TYR A 82 10.15 -6.66 16.15
C TYR A 82 10.05 -6.16 17.59
N THR A 83 11.19 -5.89 18.17
CA THR A 83 11.37 -5.14 19.42
C THR A 83 12.45 -4.10 19.19
N ASP A 84 12.50 -3.09 20.04
CA ASP A 84 13.52 -2.03 19.94
C ASP A 84 14.92 -2.67 19.94
N GLY A 85 15.74 -2.32 18.95
CA GLY A 85 17.09 -2.84 18.76
C GLY A 85 17.22 -4.23 18.11
N ALA A 86 16.13 -4.96 17.86
CA ALA A 86 16.20 -6.25 17.16
C ALA A 86 16.69 -6.09 15.70
N GLU A 87 17.22 -7.16 15.13
CA GLU A 87 17.64 -7.19 13.71
C GLU A 87 16.45 -7.37 12.78
N GLU A 88 15.47 -8.18 13.17
CA GLU A 88 14.31 -8.50 12.37
C GLU A 88 13.31 -7.35 12.31
N TRP A 89 12.71 -7.20 11.14
CA TRP A 89 11.68 -6.22 10.84
C TRP A 89 10.34 -6.87 10.59
N GLY A 90 9.28 -6.30 11.18
CA GLY A 90 7.91 -6.74 11.03
C GLY A 90 6.95 -5.62 10.60
N VAL A 91 5.69 -5.96 10.66
CA VAL A 91 4.56 -5.06 10.37
C VAL A 91 3.71 -4.93 11.63
N PHE A 92 3.30 -3.71 11.92
CA PHE A 92 2.43 -3.40 13.07
C PHE A 92 1.10 -2.88 12.57
N THR A 93 0.01 -3.56 12.95
CA THR A 93 -1.35 -3.11 12.66
C THR A 93 -1.79 -1.97 13.58
N ASN A 94 -1.13 -1.83 14.73
CA ASN A 94 -1.32 -0.72 15.66
C ASN A 94 0.03 -0.03 15.88
N PRO A 95 0.35 1.01 15.10
CA PRO A 95 1.59 1.77 15.27
C PRO A 95 1.72 2.39 16.66
N SER A 96 2.92 2.34 17.23
CA SER A 96 3.24 2.86 18.57
C SER A 96 4.32 3.95 18.53
N PRO A 97 4.07 5.11 17.88
CA PRO A 97 5.08 6.15 17.77
C PRO A 97 5.51 6.67 19.16
N MET A 98 6.82 6.79 19.38
CA MET A 98 7.42 7.19 20.65
C MET A 98 7.14 6.22 21.82
N ALA A 99 6.89 4.95 21.52
CA ALA A 99 6.77 3.87 22.49
C ALA A 99 7.47 2.61 21.97
N ALA A 100 7.73 1.66 22.86
CA ALA A 100 8.41 0.42 22.52
C ALA A 100 7.62 -0.42 21.51
N ASN A 101 8.32 -1.06 20.58
CA ASN A 101 7.74 -1.97 19.62
C ASN A 101 7.29 -3.27 20.29
N ASN A 102 6.06 -3.70 19.99
CA ASN A 102 5.52 -4.98 20.43
C ASN A 102 4.45 -5.50 19.46
N ASN A 103 4.16 -6.80 19.49
CA ASN A 103 3.10 -7.45 18.69
C ASN A 103 3.29 -7.25 17.17
N ALA A 104 4.53 -7.39 16.67
CA ALA A 104 4.81 -7.39 15.25
C ALA A 104 4.29 -8.64 14.57
N PHE A 105 3.73 -8.48 13.38
CA PHE A 105 3.53 -9.56 12.42
C PHE A 105 4.79 -9.71 11.55
N GLU A 106 5.04 -10.91 11.04
CA GLU A 106 6.23 -11.17 10.22
C GLU A 106 6.23 -10.36 8.92
N ARG A 107 5.14 -10.43 8.18
CA ARG A 107 4.98 -9.81 6.86
C ARG A 107 3.54 -9.88 6.38
N TYR A 108 3.30 -9.34 5.23
CA TYR A 108 2.10 -9.64 4.45
C TYR A 108 2.30 -10.94 3.67
N ALA A 109 1.24 -11.70 3.45
CA ALA A 109 1.21 -12.82 2.52
C ALA A 109 1.53 -12.35 1.09
N ASN A 110 1.95 -13.29 0.25
CA ASN A 110 2.18 -13.01 -1.16
C ASN A 110 0.85 -12.70 -1.86
N LYS A 111 0.85 -11.62 -2.65
CA LYS A 111 -0.32 -11.15 -3.39
C LYS A 111 -0.78 -12.21 -4.40
N PRO A 112 -2.10 -12.38 -4.62
CA PRO A 112 -2.60 -13.24 -5.69
C PRO A 112 -2.17 -12.76 -7.07
N ASN A 113 -2.12 -13.67 -8.04
CA ASN A 113 -1.92 -13.36 -9.44
C ASN A 113 -3.14 -13.80 -10.24
N PHE A 114 -3.52 -12.98 -11.22
CA PHE A 114 -4.54 -13.31 -12.22
C PHE A 114 -3.88 -13.93 -13.45
N SER A 115 -4.42 -15.05 -13.96
CA SER A 115 -3.93 -15.68 -15.20
C SER A 115 -4.19 -14.83 -16.43
N THR A 116 -5.25 -14.03 -16.37
CA THR A 116 -5.72 -13.17 -17.46
C THR A 116 -5.60 -11.72 -16.98
N ALA A 117 -4.95 -10.86 -17.76
CA ALA A 117 -4.80 -9.45 -17.40
C ALA A 117 -6.15 -8.72 -17.42
N PRO A 118 -6.42 -7.78 -16.50
CA PRO A 118 -7.57 -6.89 -16.64
C PRO A 118 -7.53 -6.10 -17.95
N GLY A 119 -8.69 -5.74 -18.49
CA GLY A 119 -8.79 -5.02 -19.75
C GLY A 119 -10.05 -5.34 -20.54
N PHE A 120 -10.01 -5.12 -21.86
CA PHE A 120 -11.16 -5.21 -22.77
C PHE A 120 -11.18 -6.54 -23.52
N TYR A 121 -12.34 -7.21 -23.52
CA TYR A 121 -12.53 -8.51 -24.10
C TYR A 121 -13.80 -8.54 -24.97
N PRO A 122 -13.73 -9.10 -26.18
CA PRO A 122 -14.90 -9.16 -27.09
C PRO A 122 -15.94 -10.20 -26.67
N SER A 123 -15.61 -11.08 -25.73
CA SER A 123 -16.48 -12.14 -25.21
C SER A 123 -16.06 -12.50 -23.77
N SER A 124 -16.81 -13.40 -23.14
CA SER A 124 -16.49 -13.93 -21.82
C SER A 124 -15.05 -14.44 -21.72
N VAL A 125 -14.46 -14.30 -20.54
CA VAL A 125 -13.12 -14.78 -20.21
C VAL A 125 -13.14 -15.57 -18.90
N SER A 126 -12.24 -16.53 -18.81
CA SER A 126 -12.00 -17.30 -17.59
C SER A 126 -10.74 -16.80 -16.91
N VAL A 127 -10.83 -16.49 -15.62
CA VAL A 127 -9.72 -15.99 -14.81
C VAL A 127 -9.39 -17.00 -13.71
N THR A 128 -8.16 -17.52 -13.73
CA THR A 128 -7.64 -18.31 -12.61
C THR A 128 -6.83 -17.43 -11.66
N LEU A 129 -6.98 -17.70 -10.37
CA LEU A 129 -6.19 -17.05 -9.32
C LEU A 129 -5.14 -18.03 -8.80
N SER A 130 -3.96 -17.53 -8.52
CA SER A 130 -2.86 -18.32 -7.94
C SER A 130 -2.06 -17.48 -6.95
N THR A 131 -1.41 -18.12 -5.99
CA THR A 131 -0.48 -17.48 -5.06
C THR A 131 0.74 -18.36 -4.84
N THR A 132 1.88 -17.76 -4.56
CA THR A 132 3.10 -18.45 -4.12
C THR A 132 3.16 -18.60 -2.60
N GLU A 133 2.16 -18.09 -1.86
CA GLU A 133 2.06 -18.27 -0.43
C GLU A 133 1.74 -19.73 -0.10
N GLN A 134 2.54 -20.31 0.82
CA GLN A 134 2.33 -21.70 1.26
C GLN A 134 1.20 -21.78 2.28
N ASN A 135 0.42 -22.85 2.24
CA ASN A 135 -0.69 -23.07 3.18
C ASN A 135 -1.61 -21.83 3.28
N ALA A 136 -2.08 -21.34 2.15
CA ALA A 136 -2.88 -20.15 2.07
C ALA A 136 -4.12 -20.37 1.19
N GLU A 137 -5.15 -19.57 1.45
CA GLU A 137 -6.37 -19.51 0.69
C GLU A 137 -6.46 -18.15 -0.03
N ILE A 138 -7.16 -18.13 -1.17
CA ILE A 138 -7.45 -16.88 -1.87
C ILE A 138 -8.94 -16.61 -1.72
N TYR A 139 -9.27 -15.41 -1.25
CA TYR A 139 -10.63 -14.91 -1.19
C TYR A 139 -10.82 -13.81 -2.24
N TYR A 140 -11.99 -13.77 -2.89
CA TYR A 140 -12.26 -12.82 -3.95
C TYR A 140 -13.68 -12.27 -3.92
N THR A 141 -13.87 -11.11 -4.58
CA THR A 141 -15.15 -10.47 -4.85
C THR A 141 -15.27 -10.14 -6.34
N THR A 142 -16.50 -9.97 -6.82
CA THR A 142 -16.80 -9.61 -8.21
C THR A 142 -17.72 -8.40 -8.31
N ASP A 143 -18.02 -7.76 -7.20
CA ASP A 143 -18.89 -6.60 -7.05
C ASP A 143 -18.14 -5.29 -6.74
N GLY A 144 -16.80 -5.34 -6.74
CA GLY A 144 -15.95 -4.19 -6.41
C GLY A 144 -15.71 -3.97 -4.93
N SER A 145 -16.31 -4.76 -4.03
CA SER A 145 -16.06 -4.72 -2.59
C SER A 145 -14.67 -5.24 -2.21
N TYR A 146 -14.22 -4.96 -0.97
CA TYR A 146 -12.94 -5.45 -0.47
C TYR A 146 -13.03 -6.92 -0.05
N PRO A 147 -12.19 -7.82 -0.62
CA PRO A 147 -12.20 -9.23 -0.28
C PRO A 147 -11.64 -9.46 1.14
N ASN A 148 -12.34 -10.32 1.90
CA ASN A 148 -11.97 -10.75 3.24
C ASN A 148 -12.38 -12.23 3.43
N ILE A 149 -12.16 -12.80 4.62
CA ILE A 149 -12.50 -14.20 4.92
C ILE A 149 -13.99 -14.54 4.83
N GLY A 150 -14.87 -13.55 4.75
CA GLY A 150 -16.31 -13.72 4.51
C GLY A 150 -16.69 -13.66 3.03
N SER A 151 -15.75 -13.35 2.14
CA SER A 151 -15.94 -13.30 0.68
C SER A 151 -15.88 -14.69 0.06
N ASN A 152 -15.99 -14.79 -1.26
CA ASN A 152 -15.92 -16.07 -1.97
C ASN A 152 -14.54 -16.71 -1.82
N LEU A 153 -14.50 -17.95 -1.37
CA LEU A 153 -13.28 -18.76 -1.40
C LEU A 153 -13.00 -19.20 -2.84
N TYR A 154 -11.79 -18.94 -3.33
CA TYR A 154 -11.40 -19.36 -4.67
C TYR A 154 -11.11 -20.88 -4.72
N THR A 155 -11.89 -21.61 -5.50
CA THR A 155 -11.74 -23.05 -5.72
C THR A 155 -11.74 -23.42 -7.19
N ASN A 156 -12.32 -22.60 -8.05
CA ASN A 156 -12.46 -22.85 -9.48
C ASN A 156 -12.23 -21.55 -10.27
N PRO A 157 -11.90 -21.63 -11.56
CA PRO A 157 -11.79 -20.46 -12.43
C PRO A 157 -13.06 -19.59 -12.37
N ILE A 158 -12.88 -18.29 -12.40
CA ILE A 158 -13.95 -17.29 -12.39
C ILE A 158 -14.34 -17.01 -13.83
N GLU A 159 -15.57 -17.37 -14.21
CA GLU A 159 -16.12 -17.07 -15.53
C GLU A 159 -16.73 -15.66 -15.52
N ILE A 160 -16.17 -14.78 -16.34
CA ILE A 160 -16.59 -13.39 -16.45
C ILE A 160 -17.29 -13.19 -17.79
N SER A 161 -18.62 -13.06 -17.77
CA SER A 161 -19.47 -12.90 -18.94
C SER A 161 -20.07 -11.51 -19.13
N ALA A 162 -19.89 -10.62 -18.15
CA ALA A 162 -20.28 -9.21 -18.16
C ALA A 162 -19.15 -8.37 -17.56
N THR A 163 -19.13 -7.06 -17.82
CA THR A 163 -18.16 -6.14 -17.23
C THR A 163 -18.14 -6.25 -15.71
N THR A 164 -16.98 -6.62 -15.17
CA THR A 164 -16.84 -7.03 -13.76
C THR A 164 -15.51 -6.54 -13.19
N VAL A 165 -15.54 -6.04 -11.97
CA VAL A 165 -14.34 -5.77 -11.18
C VAL A 165 -14.05 -6.99 -10.30
N VAL A 166 -12.91 -7.62 -10.51
CA VAL A 166 -12.45 -8.72 -9.65
C VAL A 166 -11.42 -8.17 -8.68
N LYS A 167 -11.61 -8.44 -7.39
CA LYS A 167 -10.63 -8.17 -6.35
C LYS A 167 -10.31 -9.45 -5.59
N ALA A 168 -9.03 -9.66 -5.24
CA ALA A 168 -8.62 -10.87 -4.53
C ALA A 168 -7.53 -10.58 -3.50
N THR A 169 -7.53 -11.34 -2.41
CA THR A 169 -6.52 -11.33 -1.36
C THR A 169 -6.11 -12.74 -0.98
N THR A 170 -4.86 -12.91 -0.58
CA THR A 170 -4.34 -14.17 -0.03
C THR A 170 -4.37 -14.11 1.50
N VAL A 171 -4.91 -15.13 2.12
CA VAL A 171 -4.94 -15.32 3.57
C VAL A 171 -4.08 -16.53 3.93
N SER A 172 -3.04 -16.32 4.73
CA SER A 172 -2.15 -17.39 5.19
C SER A 172 -2.76 -18.14 6.37
N ALA A 173 -2.53 -19.45 6.46
CA ALA A 173 -2.85 -20.22 7.66
C ALA A 173 -1.94 -19.88 8.85
N ASN A 174 -0.79 -19.23 8.63
CA ASN A 174 0.07 -18.72 9.69
C ASN A 174 -0.48 -17.39 10.22
N ALA A 175 -0.94 -17.39 11.48
CA ALA A 175 -1.49 -16.20 12.13
C ALA A 175 -0.49 -15.03 12.31
N GLN A 176 0.82 -15.28 12.16
CA GLN A 176 1.85 -14.23 12.19
C GLN A 176 2.05 -13.56 10.81
N ILE A 177 1.36 -14.01 9.77
CA ILE A 177 1.39 -13.44 8.43
C ILE A 177 0.06 -12.72 8.17
N LEU A 178 0.13 -11.43 7.89
CA LEU A 178 -1.04 -10.61 7.56
C LEU A 178 -1.58 -10.97 6.16
N ASN A 179 -2.86 -10.73 5.93
CA ASN A 179 -3.45 -10.83 4.61
C ASN A 179 -2.62 -10.04 3.59
N SER A 180 -2.56 -10.54 2.37
CA SER A 180 -1.77 -9.90 1.32
C SER A 180 -2.29 -8.52 0.96
N PHE A 181 -1.46 -7.74 0.26
CA PHE A 181 -2.00 -6.68 -0.57
C PHE A 181 -2.97 -7.28 -1.58
N MET A 182 -4.05 -6.55 -1.83
CA MET A 182 -5.07 -6.94 -2.78
C MET A 182 -4.55 -6.86 -4.21
N GLU A 183 -4.83 -7.87 -5.04
CA GLU A 183 -4.82 -7.74 -6.50
C GLU A 183 -6.22 -7.43 -6.98
N TYR A 184 -6.33 -6.59 -8.02
CA TYR A 184 -7.62 -6.19 -8.56
C TYR A 184 -7.52 -5.82 -10.04
N GLY A 185 -8.65 -5.88 -10.71
CA GLY A 185 -8.76 -5.43 -12.08
C GLY A 185 -10.15 -5.53 -12.64
N THR A 186 -10.43 -4.63 -13.59
CA THR A 186 -11.68 -4.57 -14.33
C THR A 186 -11.56 -5.33 -15.64
N PHE A 187 -12.51 -6.22 -15.87
CA PHE A 187 -12.70 -6.96 -17.12
C PHE A 187 -13.92 -6.38 -17.82
N PHE A 188 -13.67 -5.63 -18.89
CA PHE A 188 -14.73 -5.06 -19.73
C PHE A 188 -15.12 -6.08 -20.81
N ILE A 189 -16.35 -6.57 -20.75
CA ILE A 189 -16.83 -7.60 -21.67
C ILE A 189 -17.77 -7.00 -22.71
N ASN A 190 -17.37 -7.14 -23.98
CA ASN A 190 -18.13 -6.59 -25.13
C ASN A 190 -18.36 -5.06 -25.03
N GLU A 191 -17.41 -4.37 -24.40
CA GLU A 191 -17.44 -2.91 -24.25
C GLU A 191 -16.44 -2.24 -25.18
N THR A 192 -16.83 -1.10 -25.74
CA THR A 192 -15.95 -0.25 -26.54
C THR A 192 -16.12 1.21 -26.16
N PHE A 193 -15.01 1.89 -25.95
CA PHE A 193 -15.01 3.31 -25.57
C PHE A 193 -14.18 4.11 -26.56
N THR A 194 -14.66 5.30 -26.89
CA THR A 194 -13.98 6.27 -27.77
C THR A 194 -13.09 7.25 -26.99
N MET A 195 -13.10 7.15 -25.67
CA MET A 195 -12.33 7.99 -24.75
C MET A 195 -11.56 7.12 -23.74
N PRO A 196 -10.54 7.65 -23.07
CA PRO A 196 -9.94 6.98 -21.93
C PRO A 196 -11.00 6.63 -20.86
N VAL A 197 -10.80 5.51 -20.17
CA VAL A 197 -11.72 4.99 -19.15
C VAL A 197 -11.07 5.06 -17.77
N LEU A 198 -11.81 5.55 -16.80
CA LEU A 198 -11.48 5.46 -15.39
C LEU A 198 -12.47 4.48 -14.73
N SER A 199 -11.97 3.32 -14.29
CA SER A 199 -12.73 2.39 -13.46
C SER A 199 -12.46 2.67 -12.00
N VAL A 200 -13.49 2.93 -11.22
CA VAL A 200 -13.40 3.20 -9.78
C VAL A 200 -14.31 2.23 -9.03
N SER A 201 -13.82 1.64 -7.95
CA SER A 201 -14.58 0.68 -7.15
C SER A 201 -14.15 0.64 -5.69
N GLY A 202 -15.08 0.32 -4.80
CA GLY A 202 -14.88 0.23 -3.35
C GLY A 202 -16.22 0.03 -2.65
N ASP A 203 -16.20 -0.28 -1.36
CA ASP A 203 -17.42 -0.64 -0.61
C ASP A 203 -18.42 0.52 -0.51
N GLU A 204 -17.95 1.76 -0.44
CA GLU A 204 -18.77 2.97 -0.24
C GLU A 204 -18.52 4.02 -1.34
N ILE A 205 -18.00 3.59 -2.50
CA ILE A 205 -17.64 4.53 -3.58
C ILE A 205 -18.85 5.18 -4.22
N ASP A 206 -19.97 4.51 -4.29
CA ASP A 206 -21.25 5.02 -4.80
C ASP A 206 -21.84 6.12 -3.90
N GLU A 207 -21.46 6.14 -2.62
CA GLU A 207 -21.85 7.16 -1.66
C GLU A 207 -20.93 8.39 -1.65
N LEU A 208 -19.83 8.37 -2.42
CA LEU A 208 -18.82 9.44 -2.43
C LEU A 208 -19.42 10.83 -2.70
N LEU A 209 -20.46 10.89 -3.52
CA LEU A 209 -21.13 12.13 -3.89
C LEU A 209 -22.50 12.33 -3.20
N SER A 210 -22.72 11.66 -2.07
CA SER A 210 -23.96 11.78 -1.29
C SER A 210 -24.10 13.11 -0.54
N GLY A 211 -23.00 13.84 -0.34
CA GLY A 211 -22.94 15.05 0.48
C GLY A 211 -22.62 14.79 1.96
N ASP A 212 -22.35 13.55 2.35
CA ASP A 212 -22.06 13.15 3.74
C ASP A 212 -20.58 13.29 4.12
N GLU A 213 -19.75 13.92 3.25
CA GLU A 213 -18.31 14.13 3.43
C GLU A 213 -17.53 12.85 3.77
N ILE A 214 -18.01 11.71 3.29
CA ILE A 214 -17.31 10.43 3.48
C ILE A 214 -16.01 10.40 2.71
N LYS A 215 -15.06 9.55 3.17
CA LYS A 215 -13.76 9.33 2.51
C LYS A 215 -13.53 7.85 2.28
N PRO A 216 -14.30 7.23 1.37
CA PRO A 216 -14.24 5.80 1.16
C PRO A 216 -12.88 5.38 0.64
N LEU A 217 -12.42 4.21 1.08
CA LEU A 217 -11.31 3.52 0.46
C LEU A 217 -11.79 2.89 -0.84
N GLY A 218 -11.03 3.10 -1.90
CA GLY A 218 -11.35 2.55 -3.20
C GLY A 218 -10.11 2.19 -4.00
N THR A 219 -10.35 1.69 -5.18
CA THR A 219 -9.34 1.43 -6.20
C THR A 219 -9.71 2.18 -7.47
N PHE A 220 -8.72 2.63 -8.21
CA PHE A 220 -8.95 3.09 -9.58
C PHE A 220 -8.00 2.38 -10.55
N GLU A 221 -8.45 2.30 -11.80
CA GLU A 221 -7.67 1.86 -12.94
C GLU A 221 -7.92 2.85 -14.08
N TYR A 222 -6.83 3.35 -14.65
CA TYR A 222 -6.88 4.28 -15.78
C TYR A 222 -6.46 3.56 -17.05
N TYR A 223 -7.37 3.45 -18.00
CA TYR A 223 -7.14 2.89 -19.33
C TYR A 223 -7.07 3.99 -20.38
N LYS A 224 -6.01 3.97 -21.17
CA LYS A 224 -5.89 4.84 -22.35
C LYS A 224 -6.99 4.54 -23.37
N GLN A 225 -7.21 5.44 -24.32
CA GLN A 225 -8.16 5.24 -25.41
C GLN A 225 -7.93 3.95 -26.22
N ASN A 226 -6.69 3.48 -26.30
CA ASN A 226 -6.35 2.22 -26.97
C ASN A 226 -6.62 0.97 -26.12
N GLY A 227 -7.21 1.10 -24.93
CA GLY A 227 -7.50 0.01 -24.00
C GLY A 227 -6.33 -0.44 -23.13
N GLU A 228 -5.16 0.19 -23.25
CA GLU A 228 -4.00 -0.12 -22.40
C GLU A 228 -4.19 0.41 -20.98
N LEU A 229 -4.00 -0.45 -19.97
CA LEU A 229 -3.94 -0.02 -18.57
C LEU A 229 -2.68 0.85 -18.36
N ALA A 230 -2.89 2.13 -18.10
CA ALA A 230 -1.80 3.09 -17.92
C ALA A 230 -1.38 3.25 -16.46
N ASP A 231 -2.34 3.18 -15.54
CA ASP A 231 -2.08 3.32 -14.11
C ASP A 231 -3.18 2.68 -13.29
N LYS A 232 -2.85 2.24 -12.08
CA LYS A 232 -3.81 1.80 -11.08
C LYS A 232 -3.29 2.07 -9.67
N ALA A 233 -4.18 2.47 -8.78
CA ALA A 233 -3.85 2.67 -7.39
C ALA A 233 -5.04 2.35 -6.47
N ARG A 234 -4.72 2.15 -5.20
CA ARG A 234 -5.65 2.10 -4.10
C ARG A 234 -5.44 3.33 -3.23
N GLY A 235 -6.51 3.94 -2.79
CA GLY A 235 -6.43 5.11 -1.94
C GLY A 235 -7.77 5.48 -1.33
N GLU A 236 -7.74 6.52 -0.53
CA GLU A 236 -8.91 7.20 -0.02
C GLU A 236 -9.40 8.18 -1.08
N PHE A 237 -10.67 8.12 -1.39
CA PHE A 237 -11.32 9.06 -2.29
C PHE A 237 -11.96 10.18 -1.47
N ASN A 238 -11.89 11.39 -1.99
CA ASN A 238 -12.44 12.57 -1.32
C ASN A 238 -13.05 13.49 -2.34
N GLU A 239 -14.19 14.06 -2.02
CA GLU A 239 -14.79 15.16 -2.78
C GLU A 239 -13.84 16.36 -2.78
N HIS A 240 -13.76 17.04 -3.90
CA HIS A 240 -12.92 18.21 -4.04
C HIS A 240 -13.70 19.33 -4.78
N GLY A 241 -13.92 20.45 -4.10
CA GLY A 241 -14.59 21.65 -4.61
C GLY A 241 -15.55 22.22 -3.58
N ASN A 242 -15.62 23.55 -3.49
CA ASN A 242 -16.52 24.24 -2.56
C ASN A 242 -17.82 24.76 -3.18
N ASP A 243 -17.99 24.64 -4.50
CA ASP A 243 -19.00 25.41 -5.23
C ASP A 243 -19.95 24.54 -6.08
N SER A 244 -20.02 23.24 -5.84
CA SER A 244 -20.76 22.33 -6.71
C SER A 244 -22.02 21.71 -6.10
N TRP A 245 -22.51 22.26 -4.99
CA TRP A 245 -23.73 21.75 -4.31
C TRP A 245 -24.75 22.85 -4.07
#